data_425277324a019cb28bd12ea76a5bda6c
#
_entry.id   425277324a019cb28bd12ea76a5bda6c
#
_cell.length_a   1.000
_cell.length_b   1.000
_cell.length_c   1.000
_cell.angle_alpha   90.00
_cell.angle_beta   90.00
_cell.angle_gamma   90.00
#
_symmetry.space_group_name_H-M   'P 1'
#
loop_
_entity.id
_entity.type
_entity.pdbx_description
1 polymer ?
#
loop_
_entity_poly.entity_id
_entity_poly.type
_entity_poly.pdbx_seq_one_letter_code
_entity_poly.pdbx_strand_id
1 'polypeptide(L)'
;MDLVLNHSSDRHIWFQESRKSRNNPYSDYYIWRDPAPDGGAPNGWMSVFGGSAWEYVAERGQYYLHFFAKEQPDLNWDNPETKEKIFDIIRFWNDKGVDGYRIDAISYLDKGLDGRANPNEQFGTVACVNLEGTHRYIPGNGCKNHDTRPSDECRRG
;
A
#
# COMPACT_ATOMS: atom_id res chain seq x y z
N MET A 1 -8.46 10.16 13.17
CA MET A 1 -9.14 8.97 12.60
C MET A 1 -8.09 7.98 12.09
N ASP A 2 -8.32 6.66 12.18
CA ASP A 2 -7.41 5.70 11.56
C ASP A 2 -7.68 5.61 10.05
N LEU A 3 -6.59 5.58 9.28
CA LEU A 3 -6.63 5.51 7.82
C LEU A 3 -5.74 4.36 7.34
N VAL A 4 -6.35 3.38 6.67
CA VAL A 4 -5.65 2.22 6.12
C VAL A 4 -5.48 2.43 4.63
N LEU A 5 -4.23 2.64 4.19
CA LEU A 5 -3.90 2.98 2.80
C LEU A 5 -3.20 1.83 2.06
N ASN A 6 -2.66 0.86 2.80
CA ASN A 6 -1.84 -0.19 2.23
C ASN A 6 -2.64 -1.24 1.46
N HIS A 7 -3.81 -1.59 1.97
CA HIS A 7 -4.62 -2.70 1.46
C HIS A 7 -6.11 -2.39 1.56
N SER A 8 -6.91 -3.17 0.89
CA SER A 8 -8.37 -3.21 1.10
C SER A 8 -8.79 -4.59 1.60
N SER A 9 -10.09 -4.76 1.87
CA SER A 9 -10.64 -6.10 2.02
C SER A 9 -10.68 -6.83 0.66
N ASP A 10 -10.47 -8.15 0.68
CA ASP A 10 -10.71 -9.03 -0.47
C ASP A 10 -12.17 -8.99 -0.97
N ARG A 11 -13.11 -8.54 -0.10
CA ARG A 11 -14.53 -8.33 -0.42
C ARG A 11 -14.82 -6.98 -1.04
N HIS A 12 -13.85 -6.07 -1.08
CA HIS A 12 -14.02 -4.77 -1.71
C HIS A 12 -14.29 -4.93 -3.20
N ILE A 13 -15.21 -4.12 -3.74
CA ILE A 13 -15.63 -4.23 -5.15
C ILE A 13 -14.44 -4.09 -6.11
N TRP A 14 -13.46 -3.24 -5.81
CA TRP A 14 -12.27 -3.10 -6.65
C TRP A 14 -11.50 -4.41 -6.76
N PHE A 15 -11.32 -5.15 -5.65
CA PHE A 15 -10.61 -6.42 -5.68
C PHE A 15 -11.45 -7.50 -6.37
N GLN A 16 -12.75 -7.53 -6.11
CA GLN A 16 -13.64 -8.50 -6.74
C GLN A 16 -13.70 -8.33 -8.26
N GLU A 17 -13.62 -7.10 -8.77
CA GLU A 17 -13.52 -6.85 -10.21
C GLU A 17 -12.10 -7.12 -10.73
N SER A 18 -11.06 -6.68 -10.03
CA SER A 18 -9.67 -6.89 -10.42
C SER A 18 -9.32 -8.37 -10.60
N ARG A 19 -9.81 -9.24 -9.71
CA ARG A 19 -9.50 -10.68 -9.73
C ARG A 19 -10.12 -11.45 -10.91
N LYS A 20 -11.17 -10.92 -11.54
CA LYS A 20 -11.91 -11.63 -12.61
C LYS A 20 -11.09 -11.76 -13.90
N SER A 21 -10.28 -10.77 -14.23
CA SER A 21 -9.48 -10.78 -15.47
C SER A 21 -8.32 -9.81 -15.42
N ARG A 22 -7.37 -9.99 -16.34
CA ARG A 22 -6.21 -9.09 -16.51
C ARG A 22 -6.57 -7.79 -17.21
N ASN A 23 -7.76 -7.72 -17.81
CA ASN A 23 -8.18 -6.60 -18.65
C ASN A 23 -9.53 -6.08 -18.20
N ASN A 24 -9.53 -5.27 -17.15
CA ASN A 24 -10.68 -4.53 -16.64
C ASN A 24 -10.22 -3.22 -15.97
N PRO A 25 -11.11 -2.25 -15.74
CA PRO A 25 -10.76 -0.95 -15.16
C PRO A 25 -10.04 -1.02 -13.80
N TYR A 26 -10.25 -2.08 -13.05
CA TYR A 26 -9.64 -2.25 -11.72
C TYR A 26 -8.41 -3.17 -11.74
N SER A 27 -7.99 -3.62 -12.93
CA SER A 27 -6.94 -4.63 -13.09
C SER A 27 -5.68 -4.28 -12.31
N ASP A 28 -5.24 -3.02 -12.39
CA ASP A 28 -3.98 -2.53 -11.84
C ASP A 28 -4.12 -1.80 -10.49
N TYR A 29 -5.31 -1.88 -9.86
CA TYR A 29 -5.52 -1.32 -8.51
C TYR A 29 -4.81 -2.12 -7.43
N TYR A 30 -4.49 -3.39 -7.71
CA TYR A 30 -3.76 -4.31 -6.85
C TYR A 30 -2.51 -4.82 -7.55
N ILE A 31 -1.60 -5.38 -6.78
CA ILE A 31 -0.34 -5.87 -7.29
C ILE A 31 -0.50 -7.33 -7.70
N TRP A 32 -0.42 -7.58 -8.99
CA TRP A 32 -0.50 -8.91 -9.59
C TRP A 32 0.81 -9.28 -10.26
N ARG A 33 1.19 -10.56 -10.19
CA ARG A 33 2.35 -11.12 -10.88
C ARG A 33 2.01 -12.49 -11.47
N ASP A 34 2.64 -12.80 -12.58
CA ASP A 34 2.57 -14.13 -13.15
C ASP A 34 3.28 -15.14 -12.24
N PRO A 35 2.88 -16.42 -12.27
CA PRO A 35 3.62 -17.48 -11.61
C PRO A 35 5.10 -17.49 -12.05
N ALA A 36 5.97 -17.90 -11.14
CA ALA A 36 7.35 -18.23 -11.49
C ALA A 36 7.40 -19.36 -12.55
N PRO A 37 8.54 -19.59 -13.23
CA PRO A 37 8.65 -20.62 -14.28
C PRO A 37 8.30 -22.05 -13.83
N ASP A 38 8.40 -22.34 -12.54
CA ASP A 38 8.01 -23.59 -11.91
C ASP A 38 6.52 -23.64 -11.51
N GLY A 39 5.75 -22.58 -11.79
CA GLY A 39 4.35 -22.43 -11.43
C GLY A 39 4.12 -21.93 -9.98
N GLY A 40 5.17 -21.75 -9.21
CA GLY A 40 5.11 -21.25 -7.84
C GLY A 40 4.88 -19.74 -7.71
N ALA A 41 4.98 -19.25 -6.47
CA ALA A 41 4.90 -17.82 -6.18
C ALA A 41 5.97 -17.01 -6.93
N PRO A 42 5.71 -15.75 -7.29
CA PRO A 42 6.62 -14.91 -8.07
C PRO A 42 8.01 -14.74 -7.46
N ASN A 43 8.08 -14.75 -6.15
CA ASN A 43 9.32 -14.68 -5.37
C ASN A 43 9.10 -15.22 -3.94
N GLY A 44 10.16 -15.23 -3.12
CA GLY A 44 10.14 -15.75 -1.75
C GLY A 44 9.62 -14.76 -0.69
N TRP A 45 8.88 -13.73 -1.05
CA TRP A 45 8.38 -12.76 -0.07
C TRP A 45 7.40 -13.40 0.91
N MET A 46 7.56 -13.03 2.18
CA MET A 46 6.79 -13.56 3.29
C MET A 46 5.78 -12.54 3.80
N SER A 47 4.60 -13.01 4.19
CA SER A 47 3.63 -12.21 4.94
C SER A 47 4.17 -11.91 6.35
N VAL A 48 3.76 -10.77 6.91
CA VAL A 48 4.03 -10.40 8.31
C VAL A 48 3.47 -11.45 9.29
N PHE A 49 2.40 -12.13 8.91
CA PHE A 49 1.78 -13.18 9.72
C PHE A 49 2.33 -14.58 9.43
N GLY A 50 3.38 -14.66 8.60
CA GLY A 50 4.00 -15.92 8.17
C GLY A 50 3.36 -16.49 6.91
N GLY A 51 4.09 -17.41 6.26
CA GLY A 51 3.70 -17.94 4.96
C GLY A 51 4.00 -16.99 3.80
N SER A 52 3.64 -17.39 2.60
CA SER A 52 3.85 -16.58 1.39
C SER A 52 3.08 -15.26 1.46
N ALA A 53 3.68 -14.18 0.95
CA ALA A 53 2.98 -12.91 0.71
C ALA A 53 2.18 -12.92 -0.60
N TRP A 54 2.13 -14.06 -1.30
CA TRP A 54 1.48 -14.22 -2.59
C TRP A 54 0.40 -15.30 -2.54
N GLU A 55 -0.81 -14.98 -3.01
CA GLU A 55 -1.91 -15.91 -3.13
C GLU A 55 -2.37 -16.05 -4.59
N TYR A 56 -2.53 -17.29 -5.05
CA TYR A 56 -2.89 -17.58 -6.44
C TYR A 56 -4.40 -17.47 -6.69
N VAL A 57 -4.77 -16.82 -7.78
CA VAL A 57 -6.16 -16.71 -8.25
C VAL A 57 -6.29 -17.41 -9.61
N ALA A 58 -6.92 -18.57 -9.62
CA ALA A 58 -7.06 -19.40 -10.81
C ALA A 58 -7.84 -18.71 -11.94
N GLU A 59 -8.88 -17.92 -11.60
CA GLU A 59 -9.69 -17.19 -12.58
C GLU A 59 -8.86 -16.20 -13.40
N ARG A 60 -7.88 -15.55 -12.75
CA ARG A 60 -6.99 -14.58 -13.37
C ARG A 60 -5.69 -15.21 -13.90
N GLY A 61 -5.30 -16.36 -13.33
CA GLY A 61 -4.03 -17.04 -13.61
C GLY A 61 -2.81 -16.27 -13.13
N GLN A 62 -2.96 -15.53 -12.03
CA GLN A 62 -1.91 -14.72 -11.42
C GLN A 62 -1.95 -14.81 -9.90
N TYR A 63 -0.85 -14.42 -9.27
CA TYR A 63 -0.75 -14.19 -7.83
C TYR A 63 -0.99 -12.72 -7.50
N TYR A 64 -1.73 -12.43 -6.42
CA TYR A 64 -1.78 -11.09 -5.82
C TYR A 64 -0.91 -11.01 -4.59
N LEU A 65 -0.42 -9.81 -4.31
CA LEU A 65 0.39 -9.50 -3.14
C LEU A 65 -0.49 -9.22 -1.92
N HIS A 66 -0.11 -9.76 -0.75
CA HIS A 66 -0.66 -9.41 0.55
C HIS A 66 0.43 -9.47 1.62
N PHE A 67 0.95 -8.34 2.06
CA PHE A 67 1.94 -8.36 3.14
C PHE A 67 1.34 -8.70 4.51
N PHE A 68 0.03 -8.55 4.67
CA PHE A 68 -0.73 -8.95 5.86
C PHE A 68 -1.53 -10.22 5.58
N ALA A 69 -2.78 -10.30 6.03
CA ALA A 69 -3.61 -11.47 5.77
C ALA A 69 -3.99 -11.56 4.28
N LYS A 70 -4.26 -12.78 3.79
CA LYS A 70 -4.71 -13.00 2.41
C LYS A 70 -6.04 -12.31 2.08
N GLU A 71 -6.84 -12.02 3.10
CA GLU A 71 -8.07 -11.23 3.00
C GLU A 71 -7.80 -9.72 2.88
N GLN A 72 -6.52 -9.32 2.89
CA GLN A 72 -6.05 -7.92 2.84
C GLN A 72 -5.13 -7.70 1.63
N PRO A 73 -5.66 -7.78 0.39
CA PRO A 73 -4.86 -7.57 -0.82
C PRO A 73 -4.27 -6.17 -0.87
N ASP A 74 -2.99 -6.09 -1.19
CA ASP A 74 -2.22 -4.86 -1.21
C ASP A 74 -2.55 -4.00 -2.44
N LEU A 75 -2.83 -2.72 -2.19
CA LEU A 75 -3.09 -1.72 -3.23
C LEU A 75 -1.80 -1.37 -3.97
N ASN A 76 -1.96 -1.14 -5.27
CA ASN A 76 -0.87 -0.74 -6.15
C ASN A 76 -0.65 0.78 -6.10
N TRP A 77 0.29 1.22 -5.26
CA TRP A 77 0.64 2.63 -5.12
C TRP A 77 1.47 3.19 -6.28
N ASP A 78 1.96 2.36 -7.19
CA ASP A 78 2.62 2.82 -8.42
C ASP A 78 1.59 3.24 -9.49
N ASN A 79 0.34 2.77 -9.37
CA ASN A 79 -0.73 3.18 -10.27
C ASN A 79 -1.30 4.57 -9.87
N PRO A 80 -1.20 5.59 -10.75
CA PRO A 80 -1.70 6.93 -10.46
C PRO A 80 -3.19 6.98 -10.18
N GLU A 81 -3.99 6.14 -10.84
CA GLU A 81 -5.44 6.10 -10.65
C GLU A 81 -5.80 5.57 -9.25
N THR A 82 -5.10 4.53 -8.78
CA THR A 82 -5.25 4.02 -7.41
C THR A 82 -4.93 5.11 -6.39
N LYS A 83 -3.81 5.83 -6.57
CA LYS A 83 -3.44 6.96 -5.72
C LYS A 83 -4.54 8.01 -5.65
N GLU A 84 -5.06 8.42 -6.80
CA GLU A 84 -6.10 9.44 -6.85
C GLU A 84 -7.37 8.99 -6.13
N LYS A 85 -7.78 7.72 -6.29
CA LYS A 85 -8.92 7.17 -5.57
C LYS A 85 -8.71 7.14 -4.05
N ILE A 86 -7.50 6.85 -3.59
CA ILE A 86 -7.17 6.92 -2.17
C ILE A 86 -7.21 8.37 -1.67
N PHE A 87 -6.70 9.33 -2.44
CA PHE A 87 -6.79 10.75 -2.10
C PHE A 87 -8.23 11.25 -2.09
N ASP A 88 -9.13 10.74 -2.95
CA ASP A 88 -10.56 11.03 -2.90
C ASP A 88 -11.16 10.62 -1.54
N ILE A 89 -10.76 9.47 -1.00
CA ILE A 89 -11.20 9.02 0.33
C ILE A 89 -10.72 9.98 1.42
N ILE A 90 -9.47 10.45 1.35
CA ILE A 90 -8.93 11.42 2.31
C ILE A 90 -9.70 12.74 2.22
N ARG A 91 -9.92 13.25 1.01
CA ARG A 91 -10.70 14.48 0.78
C ARG A 91 -12.12 14.35 1.33
N PHE A 92 -12.78 13.22 1.06
CA PHE A 92 -14.12 12.96 1.60
C PHE A 92 -14.19 13.08 3.12
N TRP A 93 -13.21 12.53 3.84
CA TRP A 93 -13.19 12.62 5.30
C TRP A 93 -12.78 13.99 5.81
N ASN A 94 -11.89 14.70 5.11
CA ASN A 94 -11.57 16.10 5.42
C ASN A 94 -12.81 16.99 5.31
N ASP A 95 -13.61 16.82 4.25
CA ASP A 95 -14.87 17.55 4.04
C ASP A 95 -15.91 17.23 5.14
N LYS A 96 -15.77 16.08 5.81
CA LYS A 96 -16.56 15.70 6.98
C LYS A 96 -16.02 16.27 8.30
N GLY A 97 -14.94 17.04 8.27
CA GLY A 97 -14.36 17.70 9.43
C GLY A 97 -13.34 16.83 10.21
N VAL A 98 -12.70 15.89 9.55
CA VAL A 98 -11.57 15.14 10.15
C VAL A 98 -10.31 15.99 10.05
N ASP A 99 -9.73 16.37 11.19
CA ASP A 99 -8.56 17.25 11.29
C ASP A 99 -7.22 16.51 11.14
N GLY A 100 -7.21 15.18 11.27
CA GLY A 100 -5.98 14.41 11.21
C GLY A 100 -6.18 12.91 11.20
N TYR A 101 -5.13 12.19 10.77
CA TYR A 101 -5.14 10.74 10.59
C TYR A 101 -3.97 10.07 11.30
N ARG A 102 -4.23 8.91 11.85
CA ARG A 102 -3.22 7.90 12.11
C ARG A 102 -3.18 6.99 10.89
N ILE A 103 -2.06 6.94 10.18
CA ILE A 103 -1.92 6.09 8.99
C ILE A 103 -1.32 4.76 9.44
N ASP A 104 -2.06 3.68 9.19
CA ASP A 104 -1.59 2.32 9.46
C ASP A 104 -0.73 1.79 8.31
N ALA A 105 0.28 0.97 8.65
CA ALA A 105 1.14 0.27 7.68
C ALA A 105 1.79 1.18 6.62
N ILE A 106 2.09 2.44 6.94
CA ILE A 106 2.62 3.43 6.00
C ILE A 106 3.94 2.99 5.35
N SER A 107 4.79 2.26 6.07
CA SER A 107 6.06 1.74 5.56
C SER A 107 5.90 0.70 4.44
N TYR A 108 4.70 0.16 4.28
CA TYR A 108 4.38 -0.84 3.25
C TYR A 108 3.80 -0.22 1.97
N LEU A 109 3.65 1.09 1.87
CA LEU A 109 3.13 1.74 0.65
C LEU A 109 4.12 1.62 -0.51
N ASP A 110 5.41 1.79 -0.25
CA ASP A 110 6.47 1.51 -1.22
C ASP A 110 6.82 0.01 -1.16
N LYS A 111 6.41 -0.74 -2.17
CA LYS A 111 6.55 -2.20 -2.22
C LYS A 111 7.91 -2.67 -2.72
N GLY A 112 8.78 -1.77 -3.16
CA GLY A 112 10.07 -2.15 -3.72
C GLY A 112 9.96 -3.03 -4.97
N LEU A 113 8.89 -2.88 -5.76
CA LEU A 113 8.61 -3.72 -6.94
C LEU A 113 9.62 -3.54 -8.07
N ASP A 114 10.45 -2.52 -8.02
CA ASP A 114 11.53 -2.19 -8.95
C ASP A 114 12.83 -2.98 -8.72
N GLY A 115 12.77 -4.05 -7.92
CA GLY A 115 13.91 -4.92 -7.60
C GLY A 115 14.66 -4.53 -6.33
N ARG A 116 14.11 -3.57 -5.55
CA ARG A 116 14.60 -3.29 -4.20
C ARG A 116 14.29 -4.46 -3.25
N ALA A 117 15.03 -4.54 -2.14
CA ALA A 117 14.87 -5.56 -1.13
C ALA A 117 13.44 -5.63 -0.58
N ASN A 118 13.06 -6.81 -0.07
CA ASN A 118 11.78 -7.06 0.58
C ASN A 118 11.46 -5.94 1.59
N PRO A 119 10.30 -5.25 1.49
CA PRO A 119 9.91 -4.22 2.44
C PRO A 119 9.94 -4.67 3.91
N ASN A 120 9.73 -5.96 4.17
CA ASN A 120 9.86 -6.54 5.52
C ASN A 120 11.28 -6.46 6.10
N GLU A 121 12.30 -6.25 5.27
CA GLU A 121 13.69 -6.08 5.69
C GLU A 121 14.08 -4.62 5.94
N GLN A 122 13.22 -3.68 5.56
CA GLN A 122 13.45 -2.25 5.70
C GLN A 122 12.69 -1.65 6.89
N PHE A 123 12.84 -2.24 8.07
CA PHE A 123 12.33 -1.61 9.29
C PHE A 123 13.05 -0.29 9.54
N GLY A 124 12.37 0.84 9.38
CA GLY A 124 12.86 2.16 9.76
C GLY A 124 12.59 3.30 8.79
N THR A 125 11.97 3.08 7.66
CA THR A 125 11.65 4.16 6.73
C THR A 125 10.22 4.66 6.97
N VAL A 126 10.08 5.83 7.55
CA VAL A 126 8.79 6.54 7.65
C VAL A 126 8.63 7.38 6.40
N ALA A 127 7.68 7.01 5.53
CA ALA A 127 7.26 7.87 4.45
C ALA A 127 6.28 8.92 4.99
N CYS A 128 6.63 10.19 4.93
CA CYS A 128 5.67 11.27 5.15
C CYS A 128 4.97 11.57 3.83
N VAL A 129 3.66 11.32 3.78
CA VAL A 129 2.81 11.72 2.66
C VAL A 129 2.20 13.07 3.01
N ASN A 130 2.55 14.13 2.27
CA ASN A 130 1.83 15.38 2.38
C ASN A 130 0.57 15.36 1.49
N LEU A 131 -0.43 16.15 1.85
CA LEU A 131 -1.71 16.25 1.13
C LEU A 131 -1.56 16.80 -0.32
N GLU A 132 -0.38 17.27 -0.69
CA GLU A 132 -0.06 17.77 -2.02
C GLU A 132 0.52 16.71 -2.96
N GLY A 133 0.60 15.44 -2.51
CA GLY A 133 1.01 14.30 -3.33
C GLY A 133 2.51 14.21 -3.62
N THR A 134 3.34 15.00 -2.96
CA THR A 134 4.79 14.91 -3.09
C THR A 134 5.38 14.01 -2.02
N HIS A 135 6.02 12.93 -2.45
CA HIS A 135 6.78 12.05 -1.56
C HIS A 135 8.09 12.74 -1.18
N ARG A 136 8.28 13.05 0.10
CA ARG A 136 9.61 13.32 0.65
C ARG A 136 10.12 12.09 1.38
N TYR A 137 11.18 11.51 0.86
CA TYR A 137 11.98 10.50 1.55
C TYR A 137 12.78 11.19 2.65
N ILE A 138 12.57 10.81 3.91
CA ILE A 138 13.42 11.21 5.02
C ILE A 138 14.22 9.98 5.42
N PRO A 139 15.55 9.94 5.18
CA PRO A 139 16.39 8.84 5.65
C PRO A 139 16.33 8.78 7.17
N GLY A 140 16.15 7.55 7.68
CA GLY A 140 15.85 7.27 9.06
C GLY A 140 16.76 7.95 10.07
N ASN A 141 16.15 8.80 10.86
CA ASN A 141 16.39 8.97 12.30
C ASN A 141 15.13 9.67 12.85
N GLY A 142 14.16 8.84 13.16
CA GLY A 142 13.16 9.11 14.19
C GLY A 142 12.42 10.44 14.13
N CYS A 143 11.20 10.45 13.60
CA CYS A 143 10.16 11.27 14.20
C CYS A 143 10.02 10.79 15.66
N LYS A 144 10.69 11.44 16.60
CA LYS A 144 10.40 11.25 18.02
C LYS A 144 8.98 11.76 18.23
N ASN A 145 8.11 10.88 18.74
CA ASN A 145 6.82 11.25 19.28
C ASN A 145 7.06 12.32 20.35
N HIS A 146 6.93 13.57 19.99
CA HIS A 146 6.73 14.66 20.91
C HIS A 146 5.33 15.19 20.68
N ASP A 147 4.51 14.97 21.68
CA ASP A 147 3.24 15.61 21.96
C ASP A 147 3.45 17.13 21.96
N THR A 148 3.39 17.74 20.79
CA THR A 148 3.26 19.19 20.60
C THR A 148 2.97 19.49 19.13
N ARG A 149 2.09 20.43 18.90
CA ARG A 149 1.62 21.03 17.63
C ARG A 149 2.68 21.08 16.52
N PRO A 150 2.29 21.06 15.23
CA PRO A 150 3.24 21.14 14.13
C PRO A 150 4.18 22.33 14.33
N SER A 151 5.45 22.05 14.53
CA SER A 151 6.46 23.10 14.58
C SER A 151 6.58 23.71 13.17
N ASP A 152 6.77 25.02 13.11
CA ASP A 152 6.90 25.82 11.88
C ASP A 152 8.06 25.36 10.95
N GLU A 153 8.83 24.36 11.34
CA GLU A 153 9.91 23.78 10.54
C GLU A 153 9.46 22.93 9.35
N CYS A 154 8.23 22.41 9.36
CA CYS A 154 7.67 21.72 8.19
C CYS A 154 7.19 22.70 7.09
N ARG A 155 7.21 24.01 7.33
CA ARG A 155 6.73 25.04 6.40
C ARG A 155 7.82 25.74 5.59
N ARG A 156 9.08 25.42 5.78
CA ARG A 156 10.19 26.04 5.04
C ARG A 156 11.10 24.97 4.46
N GLY A 157 10.91 24.74 3.16
CA GLY A 157 11.79 23.95 2.33
C GLY A 157 11.14 23.62 1.00
#